data_a28a2e117781e9815f0639688bd0f3e1
#
_entry.id   a28a2e117781e9815f0639688bd0f3e1
#
_cell.length_a   1.000
_cell.length_b   1.000
_cell.length_c   1.000
_cell.angle_alpha   90.00
_cell.angle_beta   90.00
_cell.angle_gamma   90.00
#
_symmetry.space_group_name_H-M   'P 1'
#
loop_
_entity.id
_entity.type
_entity.pdbx_description
1 polymer ?
#
loop_
_entity_poly.entity_id
_entity_poly.type
_entity_poly.pdbx_seq_one_letter_code
_entity_poly.pdbx_strand_id
1 'polypeptide(L)'
;MQRDSSAMRTSIHDLAPDRFNYVWDNGLPAALEVESGDVVELHVRDASDEQISESSGVDAVSRLDFAHVNPVSGPIFVKGSRPGDVLAVELVEFKPRDWGWTAIIPGFGLLADEFADPWLRISRVDEERGRVAFAPGITLPYRPFPGTIGVALAEPGAHPIVPPSRFGGNMDIKHLVGGTTLYLPVGVDGALFSLGVRYGGRDRDGRHRATLDTARLRGRCASVRAAASCGAGSTRHRLVRVHRCGP
;
A
#
# COMPACT_ATOMS: atom_id res chain seq x y z
N MET A 1 3.80 43.85 -7.35
CA MET A 1 3.12 42.57 -7.35
C MET A 1 3.89 41.67 -6.38
N GLN A 2 3.55 41.75 -5.09
CA GLN A 2 4.18 40.99 -4.04
C GLN A 2 3.73 39.53 -4.18
N ARG A 3 4.66 38.61 -4.35
CA ARG A 3 4.40 37.18 -4.23
C ARG A 3 4.24 36.90 -2.74
N ASP A 4 3.03 36.59 -2.35
CA ASP A 4 2.70 36.13 -1.01
C ASP A 4 3.34 34.73 -0.85
N SER A 5 4.53 34.69 -0.26
CA SER A 5 5.19 33.44 0.11
C SER A 5 4.68 33.01 1.50
N SER A 6 3.38 32.71 1.59
CA SER A 6 2.88 31.91 2.68
C SER A 6 3.49 30.52 2.54
N ALA A 7 4.60 30.28 3.23
CA ALA A 7 5.16 28.93 3.37
C ALA A 7 4.05 28.03 3.92
N MET A 8 3.50 27.14 3.07
CA MET A 8 2.51 26.17 3.51
C MET A 8 3.12 25.38 4.67
N ARG A 9 2.53 25.53 5.86
CA ARG A 9 2.92 24.75 7.03
C ARG A 9 2.53 23.31 6.76
N THR A 10 3.48 22.42 6.62
CA THR A 10 3.25 20.98 6.57
C THR A 10 2.84 20.50 7.95
N SER A 11 1.64 19.98 8.09
CA SER A 11 1.18 19.32 9.31
C SER A 11 1.48 17.83 9.24
N ILE A 12 1.71 17.21 10.41
CA ILE A 12 1.87 15.76 10.54
C ILE A 12 0.64 15.25 11.27
N HIS A 13 -0.05 14.31 10.64
CA HIS A 13 -1.24 13.66 11.16
C HIS A 13 -0.95 12.20 11.47
N ASP A 14 -1.60 11.66 12.48
CA ASP A 14 -1.57 10.24 12.82
C ASP A 14 -2.96 9.65 12.54
N LEU A 15 -3.02 8.63 11.66
CA LEU A 15 -4.24 7.90 11.42
C LEU A 15 -4.32 6.72 12.39
N ALA A 16 -5.33 6.73 13.25
CA ALA A 16 -5.54 5.70 14.26
C ALA A 16 -5.58 4.28 13.65
N PRO A 17 -5.02 3.27 14.36
CA PRO A 17 -4.82 1.92 13.83
C PRO A 17 -6.12 1.13 13.60
N ASP A 18 -7.26 1.61 14.13
CA ASP A 18 -8.60 1.04 13.95
C ASP A 18 -9.33 1.60 12.71
N ARG A 19 -8.69 2.50 11.96
CA ARG A 19 -9.26 3.14 10.78
C ARG A 19 -8.82 2.42 9.51
N PHE A 20 -9.49 1.33 9.18
CA PHE A 20 -9.22 0.52 7.99
C PHE A 20 -10.51 -0.05 7.38
N ASN A 21 -10.42 -0.52 6.14
CA ASN A 21 -11.53 -1.06 5.36
C ASN A 21 -11.06 -2.27 4.54
N TYR A 22 -12.03 -3.11 4.10
CA TYR A 22 -11.80 -4.26 3.23
C TYR A 22 -12.35 -4.07 1.81
N VAL A 23 -12.79 -2.85 1.51
CA VAL A 23 -13.37 -2.49 0.21
C VAL A 23 -12.92 -1.09 -0.20
N TRP A 24 -12.94 -0.83 -1.49
CA TRP A 24 -12.95 0.52 -2.04
C TRP A 24 -14.41 0.95 -2.16
N ASP A 25 -14.83 1.96 -1.41
CA ASP A 25 -16.18 2.48 -1.47
C ASP A 25 -16.15 3.99 -1.25
N ASN A 26 -16.68 4.75 -2.21
CA ASN A 26 -16.73 6.20 -2.12
C ASN A 26 -17.83 6.74 -1.19
N GLY A 27 -18.70 5.86 -0.69
CA GLY A 27 -19.68 6.16 0.35
C GLY A 27 -19.16 6.05 1.78
N LEU A 28 -17.92 5.55 1.97
CA LEU A 28 -17.33 5.47 3.31
C LEU A 28 -16.99 6.86 3.86
N PRO A 29 -17.25 7.12 5.13
CA PRO A 29 -16.84 8.36 5.75
C PRO A 29 -15.32 8.47 5.83
N ALA A 30 -14.78 9.65 5.60
CA ALA A 30 -13.35 9.90 5.74
C ALA A 30 -12.89 9.60 7.18
N ALA A 31 -11.84 8.81 7.32
CA ALA A 31 -11.20 8.52 8.60
C ALA A 31 -10.33 9.70 9.08
N LEU A 32 -9.84 10.51 8.13
CA LEU A 32 -8.99 11.68 8.35
C LEU A 32 -9.19 12.66 7.18
N GLU A 33 -9.14 13.96 7.48
CA GLU A 33 -9.07 15.02 6.47
C GLU A 33 -7.72 15.73 6.54
N VAL A 34 -7.11 15.98 5.37
CA VAL A 34 -5.79 16.61 5.27
C VAL A 34 -5.75 17.68 4.19
N GLU A 35 -4.82 18.62 4.33
CA GLU A 35 -4.50 19.59 3.27
C GLU A 35 -3.46 19.02 2.30
N SER A 36 -3.40 19.58 1.09
CA SER A 36 -2.33 19.24 0.15
C SER A 36 -0.97 19.63 0.71
N GLY A 37 -0.03 18.67 0.77
CA GLY A 37 1.32 18.87 1.33
C GLY A 37 1.48 18.39 2.76
N ASP A 38 0.40 17.96 3.43
CA ASP A 38 0.48 17.35 4.74
C ASP A 38 1.14 15.97 4.70
N VAL A 39 1.64 15.53 5.83
CA VAL A 39 2.22 14.20 6.06
C VAL A 39 1.29 13.39 6.94
N VAL A 40 1.02 12.15 6.55
CA VAL A 40 0.20 11.23 7.35
C VAL A 40 1.05 10.05 7.79
N GLU A 41 1.05 9.78 9.09
CA GLU A 41 1.54 8.54 9.66
C GLU A 41 0.40 7.53 9.69
N LEU A 42 0.58 6.40 8.98
CA LEU A 42 -0.43 5.37 8.84
C LEU A 42 0.00 4.12 9.61
N HIS A 43 -0.90 3.61 10.42
CA HIS A 43 -0.78 2.29 11.05
C HIS A 43 -1.51 1.27 10.17
N VAL A 44 -0.76 0.43 9.47
CA VAL A 44 -1.34 -0.57 8.58
C VAL A 44 -1.27 -1.96 9.19
N ARG A 45 -2.29 -2.77 8.91
CA ARG A 45 -2.37 -4.18 9.31
C ARG A 45 -1.72 -5.06 8.25
N ASP A 46 -1.34 -6.28 8.62
CA ASP A 46 -0.83 -7.24 7.64
C ASP A 46 -1.96 -7.75 6.73
N ALA A 47 -1.59 -8.40 5.63
CA ALA A 47 -2.55 -8.87 4.64
C ALA A 47 -3.50 -9.95 5.16
N SER A 48 -3.17 -10.65 6.23
CA SER A 48 -4.08 -11.61 6.86
C SER A 48 -5.01 -10.97 7.89
N ASP A 49 -4.90 -9.66 8.12
CA ASP A 49 -5.60 -8.98 9.21
C ASP A 49 -5.33 -9.60 10.60
N GLU A 50 -4.05 -9.92 10.85
CA GLU A 50 -3.57 -10.55 12.08
C GLU A 50 -4.10 -11.99 12.33
N GLN A 51 -4.73 -12.62 11.32
CA GLN A 51 -5.14 -14.03 11.39
C GLN A 51 -3.94 -14.99 11.42
N ILE A 52 -2.79 -14.54 10.86
CA ILE A 52 -1.50 -15.23 10.97
C ILE A 52 -0.63 -14.48 11.96
N SER A 53 -0.12 -15.18 12.96
CA SER A 53 0.81 -14.69 13.97
C SER A 53 2.18 -15.34 13.82
N GLU A 54 3.17 -14.83 14.55
CA GLU A 54 4.52 -15.40 14.59
C GLU A 54 4.56 -16.88 15.04
N SER A 55 3.60 -17.29 15.87
CA SER A 55 3.47 -18.65 16.37
C SER A 55 2.52 -19.54 15.56
N SER A 56 1.94 -19.03 14.47
CA SER A 56 0.99 -19.77 13.67
C SER A 56 1.63 -20.97 12.96
N GLY A 57 0.93 -22.09 12.96
CA GLY A 57 1.22 -23.24 12.13
C GLY A 57 0.53 -23.17 10.77
N VAL A 58 0.80 -24.15 9.92
CA VAL A 58 0.25 -24.23 8.54
C VAL A 58 -1.28 -24.26 8.50
N ASP A 59 -1.91 -24.76 9.53
CA ASP A 59 -3.36 -24.83 9.70
C ASP A 59 -4.04 -23.45 9.74
N ALA A 60 -3.31 -22.39 10.14
CA ALA A 60 -3.80 -21.03 10.07
C ALA A 60 -4.12 -20.59 8.64
N VAL A 61 -3.36 -21.09 7.65
CA VAL A 61 -3.58 -20.77 6.23
C VAL A 61 -4.94 -21.29 5.75
N SER A 62 -5.29 -22.52 6.17
CA SER A 62 -6.56 -23.14 5.79
C SER A 62 -7.78 -22.53 6.50
N ARG A 63 -7.55 -21.75 7.57
CA ARG A 63 -8.61 -21.08 8.34
C ARG A 63 -8.76 -19.60 8.00
N LEU A 64 -7.99 -19.08 7.04
CA LEU A 64 -8.08 -17.67 6.65
C LEU A 64 -9.50 -17.31 6.22
N ASP A 65 -10.06 -16.31 6.87
CA ASP A 65 -11.29 -15.66 6.44
C ASP A 65 -10.97 -14.62 5.35
N PHE A 66 -11.30 -14.96 4.12
CA PHE A 66 -11.06 -14.10 2.96
C PHE A 66 -11.92 -12.83 2.92
N ALA A 67 -12.97 -12.74 3.73
CA ALA A 67 -13.74 -11.50 3.88
C ALA A 67 -12.92 -10.44 4.64
N HIS A 68 -11.92 -10.86 5.40
CA HIS A 68 -11.08 -10.03 6.25
C HIS A 68 -9.60 -10.13 5.89
N VAL A 69 -9.27 -10.05 4.59
CA VAL A 69 -7.88 -9.99 4.12
C VAL A 69 -7.59 -8.68 3.38
N ASN A 70 -6.31 -8.34 3.29
CA ASN A 70 -5.81 -7.12 2.63
C ASN A 70 -6.48 -5.82 3.12
N PRO A 71 -6.60 -5.58 4.44
CA PRO A 71 -7.14 -4.31 4.92
C PRO A 71 -6.32 -3.12 4.43
N VAL A 72 -7.01 -2.01 4.14
CA VAL A 72 -6.39 -0.73 3.79
C VAL A 72 -6.74 0.33 4.83
N SER A 73 -5.73 1.03 5.34
CA SER A 73 -5.90 2.15 6.27
C SER A 73 -6.39 3.38 5.52
N GLY A 74 -7.42 4.02 6.04
CA GLY A 74 -8.13 5.12 5.42
C GLY A 74 -9.66 4.96 5.53
N PRO A 75 -10.45 5.63 4.67
CA PRO A 75 -10.00 6.54 3.61
C PRO A 75 -9.60 7.93 4.14
N ILE A 76 -8.62 8.54 3.49
CA ILE A 76 -8.13 9.88 3.78
C ILE A 76 -8.70 10.86 2.75
N PHE A 77 -9.41 11.87 3.23
CA PHE A 77 -9.95 12.93 2.40
C PHE A 77 -8.90 14.04 2.22
N VAL A 78 -8.50 14.30 0.98
CA VAL A 78 -7.56 15.36 0.62
C VAL A 78 -8.34 16.59 0.19
N LYS A 79 -8.36 17.63 1.00
CA LYS A 79 -9.13 18.84 0.76
C LYS A 79 -8.75 19.50 -0.56
N GLY A 80 -9.76 19.93 -1.30
CA GLY A 80 -9.61 20.57 -2.61
C GLY A 80 -9.34 19.60 -3.77
N SER A 81 -9.11 18.30 -3.53
CA SER A 81 -8.97 17.30 -4.59
C SER A 81 -10.33 16.99 -5.21
N ARG A 82 -10.40 16.96 -6.55
CA ARG A 82 -11.65 16.79 -7.32
C ARG A 82 -11.51 15.74 -8.42
N PRO A 83 -12.61 15.16 -8.88
CA PRO A 83 -12.60 14.28 -10.05
C PRO A 83 -11.88 14.91 -11.24
N GLY A 84 -10.97 14.15 -11.85
CA GLY A 84 -10.12 14.61 -12.97
C GLY A 84 -8.74 15.15 -12.54
N ASP A 85 -8.53 15.38 -11.25
CA ASP A 85 -7.20 15.71 -10.72
C ASP A 85 -6.31 14.45 -10.67
N VAL A 86 -5.04 14.69 -10.36
CA VAL A 86 -4.05 13.64 -10.07
C VAL A 86 -3.55 13.84 -8.65
N LEU A 87 -3.68 12.81 -7.81
CA LEU A 87 -3.11 12.78 -6.48
C LEU A 87 -1.67 12.28 -6.56
N ALA A 88 -0.71 13.09 -6.11
CA ALA A 88 0.67 12.68 -5.94
C ALA A 88 0.88 12.19 -4.51
N VAL A 89 1.23 10.92 -4.34
CA VAL A 89 1.52 10.29 -3.05
C VAL A 89 3.01 10.02 -2.93
N GLU A 90 3.69 10.79 -2.11
CA GLU A 90 5.10 10.58 -1.79
C GLU A 90 5.22 9.59 -0.65
N LEU A 91 5.91 8.47 -0.87
CA LEU A 91 6.19 7.45 0.14
C LEU A 91 7.49 7.83 0.85
N VAL A 92 7.39 8.29 2.10
CA VAL A 92 8.55 8.84 2.82
C VAL A 92 9.40 7.74 3.43
N GLU A 93 8.80 6.89 4.24
CA GLU A 93 9.51 5.86 5.01
C GLU A 93 8.57 4.71 5.36
N PHE A 94 9.15 3.50 5.54
CA PHE A 94 8.44 2.32 6.03
C PHE A 94 9.19 1.74 7.22
N LYS A 95 8.48 1.47 8.33
CA LYS A 95 9.01 0.80 9.53
C LYS A 95 8.23 -0.49 9.79
N PRO A 96 8.72 -1.63 9.32
CA PRO A 96 8.04 -2.90 9.48
C PRO A 96 8.22 -3.50 10.88
N ARG A 97 7.55 -4.63 11.08
CA ARG A 97 7.87 -5.57 12.16
C ARG A 97 9.18 -6.32 11.86
N ASP A 98 9.72 -6.96 12.87
CA ASP A 98 10.91 -7.82 12.81
C ASP A 98 10.62 -9.22 12.23
N TRP A 99 9.39 -9.49 11.83
CA TRP A 99 8.98 -10.74 11.19
C TRP A 99 7.90 -10.53 10.13
N GLY A 100 7.71 -11.55 9.30
CA GLY A 100 6.63 -11.62 8.34
C GLY A 100 6.38 -13.06 7.91
N TRP A 101 5.37 -13.28 7.06
CA TRP A 101 4.97 -14.60 6.62
C TRP A 101 4.86 -14.72 5.11
N THR A 102 4.99 -15.95 4.63
CA THR A 102 4.73 -16.33 3.24
C THR A 102 3.94 -17.62 3.25
N ALA A 103 2.90 -17.72 2.42
CA ALA A 103 2.05 -18.88 2.38
C ALA A 103 1.73 -19.35 0.96
N ILE A 104 1.45 -20.66 0.84
CA ILE A 104 0.68 -21.23 -0.25
C ILE A 104 -0.73 -21.42 0.30
N ILE A 105 -1.69 -20.76 -0.33
CA ILE A 105 -3.09 -20.82 0.06
C ILE A 105 -3.82 -21.72 -0.92
N PRO A 106 -4.43 -22.84 -0.51
CA PRO A 106 -5.11 -23.76 -1.38
C PRO A 106 -6.16 -23.09 -2.26
N GLY A 107 -6.14 -23.37 -3.54
CA GLY A 107 -7.07 -22.79 -4.52
C GLY A 107 -6.82 -21.32 -4.86
N PHE A 108 -5.77 -20.70 -4.35
CA PHE A 108 -5.46 -19.31 -4.58
C PHE A 108 -4.09 -19.12 -5.24
N GLY A 109 -4.06 -18.36 -6.34
CA GLY A 109 -2.83 -18.03 -7.08
C GLY A 109 -2.75 -18.70 -8.44
N LEU A 110 -1.71 -18.34 -9.22
CA LEU A 110 -1.55 -18.78 -10.61
C LEU A 110 -1.17 -20.26 -10.76
N LEU A 111 -0.62 -20.87 -9.71
CA LEU A 111 -0.14 -22.27 -9.70
C LEU A 111 -0.91 -23.10 -8.67
N ALA A 112 -2.18 -22.76 -8.44
CA ALA A 112 -3.02 -23.42 -7.44
C ALA A 112 -3.27 -24.89 -7.76
N ASP A 113 -3.23 -25.27 -9.03
CA ASP A 113 -3.34 -26.64 -9.54
C ASP A 113 -2.06 -27.48 -9.32
N GLU A 114 -0.90 -26.82 -9.29
CA GLU A 114 0.39 -27.49 -9.05
C GLU A 114 0.74 -27.58 -7.55
N PHE A 115 0.26 -26.59 -6.74
CA PHE A 115 0.54 -26.47 -5.31
C PHE A 115 -0.77 -26.44 -4.52
N ALA A 116 -1.39 -27.61 -4.38
CA ALA A 116 -2.68 -27.77 -3.72
C ALA A 116 -2.62 -27.76 -2.19
N ASP A 117 -1.47 -28.15 -1.62
CA ASP A 117 -1.31 -28.24 -0.17
C ASP A 117 -0.98 -26.89 0.47
N PRO A 118 -1.55 -26.58 1.64
CA PRO A 118 -1.22 -25.35 2.35
C PRO A 118 0.23 -25.39 2.84
N TRP A 119 0.89 -24.25 2.76
CA TRP A 119 2.22 -24.09 3.30
C TRP A 119 2.35 -22.73 3.97
N LEU A 120 3.09 -22.64 5.06
CA LEU A 120 3.33 -21.40 5.79
C LEU A 120 4.79 -21.32 6.20
N ARG A 121 5.36 -20.16 6.03
CA ARG A 121 6.67 -19.82 6.55
C ARG A 121 6.64 -18.47 7.25
N ILE A 122 7.06 -18.49 8.51
CA ILE A 122 7.39 -17.30 9.27
C ILE A 122 8.88 -16.97 9.04
N SER A 123 9.19 -15.75 8.72
CA SER A 123 10.55 -15.28 8.41
C SER A 123 10.92 -14.09 9.27
N ARG A 124 12.17 -14.05 9.73
CA ARG A 124 12.72 -12.91 10.48
C ARG A 124 13.23 -11.84 9.52
N VAL A 125 12.96 -10.60 9.88
CA VAL A 125 13.46 -9.41 9.19
C VAL A 125 14.62 -8.84 9.99
N ASP A 126 15.77 -8.72 9.35
CA ASP A 126 16.95 -8.03 9.87
C ASP A 126 17.05 -6.68 9.15
N GLU A 127 16.43 -5.66 9.72
CA GLU A 127 16.36 -4.32 9.14
C GLU A 127 17.76 -3.68 9.04
N GLU A 128 18.61 -3.89 10.06
CA GLU A 128 19.97 -3.32 10.08
C GLU A 128 20.81 -3.84 8.92
N ARG A 129 20.69 -5.13 8.59
CA ARG A 129 21.39 -5.75 7.47
C ARG A 129 20.62 -5.68 6.14
N GLY A 130 19.40 -5.16 6.15
CA GLY A 130 18.54 -5.08 4.97
C GLY A 130 18.20 -6.45 4.38
N ARG A 131 17.92 -7.45 5.23
CA ARG A 131 17.72 -8.84 4.82
C ARG A 131 16.56 -9.51 5.52
N VAL A 132 15.98 -10.51 4.85
CA VAL A 132 14.98 -11.42 5.39
C VAL A 132 15.57 -12.83 5.40
N ALA A 133 15.55 -13.50 6.54
CA ALA A 133 15.94 -14.91 6.66
C ALA A 133 14.77 -15.78 6.14
N PHE A 134 14.83 -16.18 4.86
CA PHE A 134 13.73 -16.93 4.22
C PHE A 134 13.82 -18.44 4.45
N ALA A 135 14.99 -19.04 4.25
CA ALA A 135 15.22 -20.46 4.49
C ALA A 135 16.69 -20.71 4.88
N PRO A 136 17.06 -21.91 5.37
CA PRO A 136 18.44 -22.24 5.61
C PRO A 136 19.32 -21.96 4.39
N GLY A 137 20.28 -21.06 4.52
CA GLY A 137 21.15 -20.62 3.44
C GLY A 137 20.50 -19.66 2.42
N ILE A 138 19.22 -19.30 2.56
CA ILE A 138 18.50 -18.40 1.64
C ILE A 138 18.11 -17.13 2.39
N THR A 139 18.64 -16.01 1.94
CA THR A 139 18.25 -14.68 2.40
C THR A 139 17.70 -13.86 1.24
N LEU A 140 16.66 -13.05 1.51
CA LEU A 140 16.08 -12.13 0.55
C LEU A 140 16.47 -10.69 0.90
N PRO A 141 16.68 -9.79 -0.08
CA PRO A 141 16.87 -8.38 0.21
C PRO A 141 15.58 -7.80 0.80
N TYR A 142 15.73 -7.08 1.90
CA TYR A 142 14.61 -6.38 2.52
C TYR A 142 14.40 -5.02 1.83
N ARG A 143 13.25 -4.86 1.18
CA ARG A 143 12.85 -3.63 0.48
C ARG A 143 11.34 -3.43 0.65
N PRO A 144 10.90 -2.78 1.74
CA PRO A 144 9.48 -2.61 2.02
C PRO A 144 8.81 -1.70 0.98
N PHE A 145 7.59 -2.08 0.61
CA PHE A 145 6.73 -1.31 -0.28
C PHE A 145 5.25 -1.61 0.00
N PRO A 146 4.31 -0.69 -0.27
CA PRO A 146 2.89 -0.96 -0.18
C PRO A 146 2.45 -1.86 -1.34
N GLY A 147 1.82 -3.01 -1.03
CA GLY A 147 1.20 -3.85 -2.05
C GLY A 147 -0.08 -3.24 -2.57
N THR A 148 -0.89 -2.72 -1.65
CA THR A 148 -2.20 -2.13 -1.93
C THR A 148 -2.18 -0.65 -1.63
N ILE A 149 -2.41 0.16 -2.66
CA ILE A 149 -2.42 1.62 -2.56
C ILE A 149 -3.33 2.20 -3.65
N GLY A 150 -4.23 3.10 -3.28
CA GLY A 150 -5.18 3.65 -4.25
C GLY A 150 -6.08 4.72 -3.68
N VAL A 151 -7.00 5.16 -4.51
CA VAL A 151 -8.07 6.11 -4.19
C VAL A 151 -9.43 5.47 -4.50
N ALA A 152 -10.50 6.00 -3.92
CA ALA A 152 -11.84 5.47 -4.19
C ALA A 152 -12.22 5.59 -5.66
N LEU A 153 -12.96 4.61 -6.15
CA LEU A 153 -13.49 4.58 -7.51
C LEU A 153 -14.61 5.63 -7.68
N ALA A 154 -14.79 6.12 -8.90
CA ALA A 154 -15.91 7.00 -9.22
C ALA A 154 -17.26 6.26 -9.18
N GLU A 155 -17.25 4.99 -9.50
CA GLU A 155 -18.40 4.11 -9.45
C GLU A 155 -18.83 3.89 -7.99
N PRO A 156 -20.13 4.12 -7.63
CA PRO A 156 -20.59 3.97 -6.26
C PRO A 156 -20.65 2.52 -5.80
N GLY A 157 -20.63 2.33 -4.49
CA GLY A 157 -20.73 1.03 -3.81
C GLY A 157 -19.38 0.39 -3.51
N ALA A 158 -19.45 -0.80 -2.92
CA ALA A 158 -18.30 -1.55 -2.46
C ALA A 158 -17.63 -2.31 -3.60
N HIS A 159 -16.34 -2.08 -3.79
CA HIS A 159 -15.51 -2.76 -4.79
C HIS A 159 -14.42 -3.58 -4.12
N PRO A 160 -14.06 -4.77 -4.66
CA PRO A 160 -13.04 -5.63 -4.07
C PRO A 160 -11.66 -4.95 -4.05
N ILE A 161 -10.90 -5.18 -2.98
CA ILE A 161 -9.52 -4.64 -2.84
C ILE A 161 -8.52 -5.40 -3.72
N VAL A 162 -8.68 -6.72 -3.84
CA VAL A 162 -7.68 -7.60 -4.46
C VAL A 162 -7.43 -7.30 -5.95
N PRO A 163 -8.43 -7.12 -6.81
CA PRO A 163 -8.17 -6.74 -8.19
C PRO A 163 -7.70 -5.28 -8.30
N PRO A 164 -6.57 -5.00 -8.94
CA PRO A 164 -6.17 -3.61 -9.21
C PRO A 164 -7.07 -2.98 -10.27
N SER A 165 -7.26 -1.67 -10.17
CA SER A 165 -8.06 -0.87 -11.09
C SER A 165 -7.26 0.32 -11.62
N ARG A 166 -7.90 1.16 -12.46
CA ARG A 166 -7.30 2.44 -12.91
C ARG A 166 -7.01 3.42 -11.77
N PHE A 167 -7.66 3.25 -10.61
CA PHE A 167 -7.48 4.09 -9.42
C PHE A 167 -6.49 3.50 -8.40
N GLY A 168 -5.71 2.49 -8.79
CA GLY A 168 -4.81 1.77 -7.91
C GLY A 168 -5.41 0.45 -7.45
N GLY A 169 -5.06 -0.01 -6.26
CA GLY A 169 -5.47 -1.28 -5.67
C GLY A 169 -4.28 -2.15 -5.29
N ASN A 170 -4.47 -3.46 -5.26
CA ASN A 170 -3.40 -4.42 -4.93
C ASN A 170 -2.45 -4.63 -6.11
N MET A 171 -1.60 -3.63 -6.36
CA MET A 171 -0.72 -3.59 -7.54
C MET A 171 0.60 -4.32 -7.35
N ASP A 172 1.04 -4.55 -6.13
CA ASP A 172 2.31 -5.21 -5.78
C ASP A 172 3.54 -4.62 -6.50
N ILE A 173 3.60 -3.30 -6.61
CA ILE A 173 4.69 -2.61 -7.32
C ILE A 173 5.92 -2.50 -6.41
N LYS A 174 6.86 -3.43 -6.56
CA LYS A 174 8.11 -3.51 -5.77
C LYS A 174 9.02 -2.27 -5.84
N HIS A 175 8.72 -1.33 -6.72
CA HIS A 175 9.48 -0.09 -6.89
C HIS A 175 8.90 1.09 -6.09
N LEU A 176 7.75 0.91 -5.44
CA LEU A 176 7.14 1.90 -4.55
C LEU A 176 7.78 1.88 -3.16
N VAL A 177 9.08 2.08 -3.12
CA VAL A 177 9.86 2.14 -1.87
C VAL A 177 9.90 3.56 -1.31
N GLY A 178 10.40 3.72 -0.07
CA GLY A 178 10.63 5.05 0.51
C GLY A 178 11.41 5.98 -0.43
N GLY A 179 11.00 7.25 -0.51
CA GLY A 179 11.54 8.26 -1.42
C GLY A 179 10.96 8.23 -2.84
N THR A 180 9.90 7.43 -3.09
CA THR A 180 9.23 7.41 -4.40
C THR A 180 7.89 8.13 -4.35
N THR A 181 7.40 8.60 -5.50
CA THR A 181 6.09 9.24 -5.64
C THR A 181 5.23 8.46 -6.61
N LEU A 182 4.01 8.10 -6.18
CA LEU A 182 2.98 7.49 -7.01
C LEU A 182 1.96 8.55 -7.42
N TYR A 183 1.53 8.53 -8.67
CA TYR A 183 0.47 9.39 -9.18
C TYR A 183 -0.79 8.56 -9.43
N LEU A 184 -1.91 8.96 -8.79
CA LEU A 184 -3.19 8.28 -8.88
C LEU A 184 -4.24 9.23 -9.48
N PRO A 185 -5.06 8.79 -10.45
CA PRO A 185 -6.16 9.60 -10.95
C PRO A 185 -7.26 9.71 -9.90
N VAL A 186 -7.80 10.91 -9.70
CA VAL A 186 -8.87 11.17 -8.74
C VAL A 186 -10.22 10.94 -9.39
N GLY A 187 -11.04 10.08 -8.79
CA GLY A 187 -12.39 9.75 -9.28
C GLY A 187 -13.52 10.43 -8.53
N VAL A 188 -13.27 10.86 -7.28
CA VAL A 188 -14.26 11.45 -6.38
C VAL A 188 -13.69 12.63 -5.62
N ASP A 189 -14.54 13.48 -5.07
CA ASP A 189 -14.11 14.59 -4.21
C ASP A 189 -13.27 14.06 -3.03
N GLY A 190 -12.17 14.74 -2.74
CA GLY A 190 -11.24 14.36 -1.70
C GLY A 190 -10.41 13.12 -1.99
N ALA A 191 -10.50 12.53 -3.19
CA ALA A 191 -9.79 11.33 -3.62
C ALA A 191 -10.06 10.07 -2.79
N LEU A 192 -10.28 10.20 -1.47
CA LEU A 192 -10.49 9.10 -0.51
C LEU A 192 -9.36 8.05 -0.61
N PHE A 193 -8.15 8.52 -0.33
CA PHE A 193 -6.92 7.74 -0.41
C PHE A 193 -6.84 6.69 0.70
N SER A 194 -6.43 5.47 0.36
CA SER A 194 -6.15 4.41 1.33
C SER A 194 -4.91 3.61 0.93
N LEU A 195 -4.25 3.01 1.93
CA LEU A 195 -3.02 2.26 1.77
C LEU A 195 -3.00 1.05 2.70
N GLY A 196 -2.64 -0.11 2.14
CA GLY A 196 -2.29 -1.32 2.87
C GLY A 196 -0.89 -1.76 2.51
N VAL A 197 -0.22 -2.49 3.39
CA VAL A 197 1.18 -2.84 3.17
C VAL A 197 1.36 -4.33 2.98
N ARG A 198 2.11 -4.66 1.93
CA ARG A 198 2.60 -6.00 1.66
C ARG A 198 4.10 -5.91 1.41
N TYR A 199 4.89 -6.63 2.18
CA TYR A 199 6.33 -6.67 1.99
C TYR A 199 6.73 -7.84 1.13
N GLY A 200 7.53 -7.57 0.09
CA GLY A 200 8.07 -8.60 -0.77
C GLY A 200 9.59 -8.59 -0.75
N GLY A 201 10.22 -9.74 -0.46
CA GLY A 201 11.56 -10.02 -0.90
C GLY A 201 11.47 -10.58 -2.32
N ARG A 202 11.90 -9.83 -3.33
CA ARG A 202 12.00 -10.33 -4.71
C ARG A 202 13.45 -10.35 -5.15
N ASP A 203 13.87 -11.50 -5.71
CA ASP A 203 15.10 -11.61 -6.47
C ASP A 203 15.03 -10.74 -7.75
N ARG A 204 16.20 -10.29 -8.23
CA ARG A 204 16.31 -9.42 -9.41
C ARG A 204 15.67 -10.02 -10.67
N ASP A 205 15.55 -11.34 -10.76
CA ASP A 205 15.17 -12.05 -11.99
C ASP A 205 13.68 -12.45 -12.04
N GLY A 206 12.87 -12.12 -11.04
CA GLY A 206 11.41 -12.37 -11.07
C GLY A 206 11.00 -13.84 -10.98
N ARG A 207 11.92 -14.77 -10.71
CA ARG A 207 11.67 -16.21 -10.75
C ARG A 207 11.20 -16.82 -9.42
N HIS A 208 11.30 -16.11 -8.31
CA HIS A 208 10.84 -16.60 -7.01
C HIS A 208 9.84 -15.61 -6.40
N ARG A 209 8.59 -16.02 -6.37
CA ARG A 209 7.49 -15.28 -5.74
C ARG A 209 7.40 -15.65 -4.26
N ALA A 210 8.33 -15.20 -3.46
CA ALA A 210 8.13 -15.15 -2.03
C ALA A 210 7.63 -13.74 -1.69
N THR A 211 6.36 -13.62 -1.34
CA THR A 211 5.80 -12.40 -0.76
C THR A 211 5.89 -12.55 0.74
N LEU A 212 6.58 -11.66 1.41
CA LEU A 212 6.66 -11.62 2.85
C LEU A 212 5.68 -10.54 3.33
N ASP A 213 4.61 -10.95 3.97
CA ASP A 213 3.69 -10.03 4.62
C ASP A 213 4.18 -9.75 6.04
N THR A 214 4.40 -8.47 6.35
CA THR A 214 4.83 -8.02 7.67
C THR A 214 3.81 -7.05 8.22
N ALA A 215 3.38 -7.29 9.42
CA ALA A 215 2.41 -6.46 10.11
C ALA A 215 3.07 -5.38 10.96
N ARG A 216 2.42 -4.25 11.01
CA ARG A 216 2.74 -3.02 11.75
C ARG A 216 3.83 -2.15 11.17
N LEU A 217 3.38 -1.16 10.43
CA LEU A 217 4.15 0.05 10.20
C LEU A 217 3.92 1.04 11.35
N ARG A 218 4.99 1.46 11.97
CA ARG A 218 5.13 2.83 12.45
C ARG A 218 6.02 3.50 11.43
N GLY A 219 5.44 4.15 10.45
CA GLY A 219 6.19 4.82 9.40
C GLY A 219 5.54 6.13 9.08
N ARG A 220 6.34 7.15 8.88
CA ARG A 220 5.87 8.39 8.29
C ARG A 220 5.56 8.08 6.84
N CYS A 221 4.31 8.02 6.48
CA CYS A 221 3.87 7.78 5.13
C CYS A 221 3.23 9.04 4.58
N ALA A 222 3.70 9.42 3.44
CA ALA A 222 3.07 10.29 2.46
C ALA A 222 2.89 11.78 2.81
N SER A 223 3.69 12.62 2.19
CA SER A 223 3.18 13.94 1.88
C SER A 223 2.17 13.81 0.75
N VAL A 224 0.93 14.18 0.99
CA VAL A 224 -0.12 14.16 -0.02
C VAL A 224 -0.15 15.50 -0.71
N ARG A 225 0.29 15.58 -1.98
CA ARG A 225 0.18 16.79 -2.80
C ARG A 225 -0.86 16.57 -3.88
N ALA A 226 -1.93 17.37 -3.88
CA ALA A 226 -2.78 17.48 -5.05
C ALA A 226 -2.05 18.35 -6.09
N ALA A 227 -1.74 17.79 -7.25
CA ALA A 227 -1.26 18.57 -8.39
C ALA A 227 -2.46 19.11 -9.12
N ALA A 228 -2.56 20.45 -9.23
CA ALA A 228 -3.55 21.08 -10.08
C ALA A 228 -3.37 20.61 -11.53
N SER A 229 -4.50 20.31 -12.19
CA SER A 229 -4.54 19.85 -13.57
C SER A 229 -3.71 20.71 -14.51
N CYS A 230 -2.72 20.13 -15.16
CA CYS A 230 -2.15 20.70 -16.36
C CYS A 230 -3.15 20.47 -17.51
N GLY A 231 -3.57 21.56 -18.17
CA GLY A 231 -4.64 21.58 -19.16
C GLY A 231 -4.56 20.47 -20.22
N ALA A 232 -5.73 20.11 -20.75
CA ALA A 232 -5.96 19.09 -21.73
C ALA A 232 -5.06 19.20 -22.97
N GLY A 233 -4.02 18.40 -22.99
CA GLY A 233 -3.24 18.05 -24.17
C GLY A 233 -3.35 16.55 -24.37
N SER A 234 -3.89 16.15 -25.50
CA SER A 234 -4.05 14.76 -25.89
C SER A 234 -2.71 14.03 -25.91
N THR A 235 -2.44 13.22 -24.89
CA THR A 235 -1.33 12.27 -24.95
C THR A 235 -1.76 10.98 -24.27
N ARG A 236 -1.76 9.90 -25.03
CA ARG A 236 -1.99 8.54 -24.53
C ARG A 236 -0.89 8.18 -23.55
N HIS A 237 -1.14 8.24 -22.27
CA HIS A 237 -0.18 7.80 -21.25
C HIS A 237 -0.50 6.39 -20.78
N ARG A 238 0.14 5.44 -21.45
CA ARG A 238 0.58 4.21 -20.80
C ARG A 238 1.87 4.59 -20.09
N LEU A 239 1.85 4.69 -18.77
CA LEU A 239 3.06 4.48 -17.93
C LEU A 239 2.81 5.11 -16.56
N VAL A 240 2.72 4.27 -15.55
CA VAL A 240 3.02 4.68 -14.18
C VAL A 240 4.51 5.05 -14.18
N ARG A 241 4.84 6.33 -14.25
CA ARG A 241 6.20 6.80 -14.04
C ARG A 241 6.41 7.03 -12.56
N VAL A 242 7.22 6.20 -11.96
CA VAL A 242 7.78 6.45 -10.63
C VAL A 242 8.98 7.37 -10.85
N HIS A 243 8.85 8.64 -10.47
CA HIS A 243 9.97 9.56 -10.50
C HIS A 243 10.64 9.62 -9.14
N ARG A 244 11.96 9.42 -9.12
CA ARG A 244 12.79 9.71 -7.97
C ARG A 244 13.00 11.22 -7.92
N CYS A 245 12.53 11.90 -6.87
CA CYS A 245 12.95 13.27 -6.62
C CYS A 245 14.44 13.25 -6.25
N GLY A 246 15.27 13.84 -7.09
CA GLY A 246 16.68 14.15 -6.77
C GLY A 246 16.79 15.29 -5.76
N PRO A 247 17.99 15.53 -5.22
CA PRO A 247 18.26 16.48 -4.14
C PRO A 247 17.80 17.89 -4.43
#